data_705d607c10a06ce6095597870257312d
#
_entry.id   705d607c10a06ce6095597870257312d
#
_cell.length_a   1.000
_cell.length_b   1.000
_cell.length_c   1.000
_cell.angle_alpha   90.00
_cell.angle_beta   90.00
_cell.angle_gamma   90.00
#
_symmetry.space_group_name_H-M   'P 1'
#
loop_
_entity.id
_entity.type
_entity.pdbx_description
1 polymer ?
#
loop_
_entity_poly.entity_id
_entity_poly.type
_entity_poly.pdbx_seq_one_letter_code
_entity_poly.pdbx_strand_id
1 'polypeptide(L)'
;DNTGFNQVLHEASDEGRIAGYNSVNEVKKFQRRTPLFITFSDPNIAFVGKMYKELLEEKAEFEVGEVSFEGQGRSIVKLKEVGMLRVYGAKESGVLLGAELMAPDGEHLAHLLSWAISQKLTVNEALSLPFYHPVLEEGLRTALRDLREKVQEVQPELEIYPMVEE
;
A
#
# COMPACT_ATOMS: atom_id res chain seq x y z
N ASP A 1 21.04 4.49 -12.59
CA ASP A 1 20.99 3.83 -11.29
C ASP A 1 22.33 3.16 -11.00
N ASN A 2 23.17 3.79 -10.17
CA ASN A 2 24.51 3.29 -9.83
C ASN A 2 24.60 2.84 -8.34
N THR A 3 23.53 3.01 -7.56
CA THR A 3 23.55 2.72 -6.13
C THR A 3 23.24 1.27 -5.80
N GLY A 4 22.63 0.53 -6.76
CA GLY A 4 22.30 -0.89 -6.61
C GLY A 4 21.13 -1.18 -5.66
N PHE A 5 20.48 -0.15 -5.09
CA PHE A 5 19.31 -0.36 -4.25
C PHE A 5 18.08 -0.67 -5.11
N ASN A 6 17.20 0.22 -5.35
CA ASN A 6 15.99 -0.06 -6.13
C ASN A 6 16.16 0.43 -7.56
N GLN A 7 16.19 -0.48 -8.53
CA GLN A 7 16.46 -0.14 -9.94
C GLN A 7 15.19 0.35 -10.67
N VAL A 8 14.57 1.42 -10.13
CA VAL A 8 13.39 2.07 -10.72
C VAL A 8 13.64 3.56 -10.96
N LEU A 9 13.09 4.08 -12.04
CA LEU A 9 13.38 5.42 -12.55
C LEU A 9 13.10 6.54 -11.53
N HIS A 10 11.98 6.47 -10.83
CA HIS A 10 11.59 7.53 -9.88
C HIS A 10 12.52 7.58 -8.67
N GLU A 11 13.01 6.44 -8.18
CA GLU A 11 14.00 6.41 -7.10
C GLU A 11 15.36 6.91 -7.58
N ALA A 12 15.81 6.49 -8.76
CA ALA A 12 17.04 7.00 -9.36
C ALA A 12 17.00 8.52 -9.55
N SER A 13 15.82 9.06 -9.93
CA SER A 13 15.61 10.51 -10.03
C SER A 13 15.73 11.23 -8.70
N ASP A 14 15.15 10.68 -7.63
CA ASP A 14 15.25 11.24 -6.28
C ASP A 14 16.71 11.18 -5.77
N GLU A 15 17.40 10.08 -5.99
CA GLU A 15 18.83 9.95 -5.64
C GLU A 15 19.70 10.97 -6.37
N GLY A 16 19.44 11.18 -7.68
CA GLY A 16 20.12 12.19 -8.45
C GLY A 16 19.89 13.61 -7.92
N ARG A 17 18.66 13.91 -7.49
CA ARG A 17 18.33 15.21 -6.86
C ARG A 17 19.03 15.40 -5.53
N ILE A 18 19.05 14.36 -4.68
CA ILE A 18 19.76 14.38 -3.39
C ILE A 18 21.26 14.58 -3.60
N ALA A 19 21.85 13.84 -4.53
CA ALA A 19 23.27 13.96 -4.86
C ALA A 19 23.60 15.35 -5.38
N GLY A 20 22.79 15.88 -6.33
CA GLY A 20 22.95 17.23 -6.86
C GLY A 20 22.83 18.31 -5.78
N TYR A 21 21.84 18.21 -4.88
CA TYR A 21 21.69 19.13 -3.76
C TYR A 21 22.92 19.10 -2.83
N ASN A 22 23.37 17.93 -2.43
CA ASN A 22 24.49 17.74 -1.51
C ASN A 22 25.85 18.07 -2.14
N SER A 23 25.95 18.17 -3.47
CA SER A 23 27.19 18.56 -4.13
C SER A 23 27.54 20.03 -3.99
N VAL A 24 26.54 20.88 -3.75
CA VAL A 24 26.68 22.35 -3.70
C VAL A 24 26.19 22.98 -2.40
N ASN A 25 25.68 22.15 -1.44
CA ASN A 25 25.18 22.59 -0.15
C ASN A 25 25.83 21.76 0.97
N GLU A 26 25.56 22.13 2.23
CA GLU A 26 25.85 21.24 3.36
C GLU A 26 25.13 19.91 3.20
N VAL A 27 25.84 18.82 3.47
CA VAL A 27 25.32 17.46 3.32
C VAL A 27 24.15 17.22 4.27
N LYS A 28 23.00 16.92 3.71
CA LYS A 28 21.77 16.56 4.46
C LYS A 28 21.31 15.15 4.12
N LYS A 29 20.74 14.49 5.13
CA LYS A 29 20.02 13.22 4.95
C LYS A 29 18.56 13.52 4.59
N PHE A 30 18.05 12.82 3.60
CA PHE A 30 16.66 12.94 3.16
C PHE A 30 15.93 11.62 3.39
N GLN A 31 14.67 11.71 3.81
CA GLN A 31 13.81 10.55 3.91
C GLN A 31 13.48 10.03 2.52
N ARG A 32 13.61 8.72 2.31
CA ARG A 32 13.19 8.07 1.06
C ARG A 32 11.68 7.95 1.01
N ARG A 33 11.14 7.96 -0.20
CA ARG A 33 9.73 7.68 -0.43
C ARG A 33 9.43 6.22 -0.14
N THR A 34 8.17 5.88 0.09
CA THR A 34 7.71 4.50 0.16
C THR A 34 8.08 3.77 -1.13
N PRO A 35 8.76 2.62 -1.06
CA PRO A 35 9.05 1.81 -2.23
C PRO A 35 7.79 1.47 -3.01
N LEU A 36 7.83 1.63 -4.33
CA LEU A 36 6.71 1.35 -5.23
C LEU A 36 7.24 0.75 -6.52
N PHE A 37 6.88 -0.50 -6.78
CA PHE A 37 7.26 -1.24 -7.98
C PHE A 37 6.01 -1.68 -8.73
N ILE A 38 5.96 -1.41 -10.03
CA ILE A 38 4.85 -1.81 -10.90
C ILE A 38 5.41 -2.47 -12.15
N THR A 39 4.92 -3.67 -12.42
CA THR A 39 5.11 -4.37 -13.70
C THR A 39 3.81 -4.28 -14.48
N PHE A 40 3.85 -3.64 -15.64
CA PHE A 40 2.69 -3.44 -16.53
C PHE A 40 2.38 -4.69 -17.36
N SER A 41 2.11 -5.79 -16.67
CA SER A 41 1.52 -7.00 -17.24
C SER A 41 -0.03 -6.88 -17.24
N ASP A 42 -0.74 -7.89 -17.77
CA ASP A 42 -2.20 -7.95 -17.65
C ASP A 42 -2.56 -9.31 -16.99
N PRO A 43 -2.96 -9.34 -15.72
CA PRO A 43 -3.09 -8.22 -14.76
C PRO A 43 -1.75 -7.61 -14.33
N ASN A 44 -1.77 -6.37 -13.82
CA ASN A 44 -0.57 -5.72 -13.30
C ASN A 44 -0.06 -6.41 -12.04
N ILE A 45 1.27 -6.44 -11.87
CA ILE A 45 1.92 -6.89 -10.64
C ILE A 45 2.54 -5.67 -9.95
N ALA A 46 2.30 -5.50 -8.64
CA ALA A 46 2.90 -4.41 -7.90
C ALA A 46 3.31 -4.82 -6.49
N PHE A 47 4.32 -4.10 -5.98
CA PHE A 47 4.84 -4.20 -4.62
C PHE A 47 4.93 -2.79 -4.04
N VAL A 48 4.46 -2.63 -2.82
CA VAL A 48 4.41 -1.33 -2.14
C VAL A 48 4.89 -1.45 -0.72
N GLY A 49 5.79 -0.57 -0.29
CA GLY A 49 6.36 -0.62 1.05
C GLY A 49 7.19 -1.87 1.30
N LYS A 50 6.98 -2.54 2.42
CA LYS A 50 7.67 -3.78 2.78
C LYS A 50 7.00 -5.00 2.15
N MET A 51 7.80 -5.86 1.53
CA MET A 51 7.34 -7.16 1.02
C MET A 51 7.17 -8.17 2.16
N TYR A 52 6.33 -9.18 1.96
CA TYR A 52 6.11 -10.26 2.92
C TYR A 52 7.41 -10.91 3.40
N LYS A 53 8.32 -11.18 2.46
CA LYS A 53 9.63 -11.77 2.77
C LYS A 53 10.47 -10.89 3.69
N GLU A 54 10.50 -9.59 3.44
CA GLU A 54 11.26 -8.62 4.26
C GLU A 54 10.71 -8.57 5.69
N LEU A 55 9.38 -8.55 5.84
CA LEU A 55 8.73 -8.57 7.16
C LEU A 55 9.08 -9.84 7.96
N LEU A 56 9.16 -10.99 7.29
CA LEU A 56 9.60 -12.25 7.93
C LEU A 56 11.07 -12.22 8.33
N GLU A 57 11.95 -11.72 7.46
CA GLU A 57 13.39 -11.61 7.73
C GLU A 57 13.67 -10.64 8.88
N GLU A 58 12.92 -9.55 8.98
CA GLU A 58 12.96 -8.59 10.10
C GLU A 58 12.31 -9.14 11.38
N LYS A 59 11.62 -10.28 11.33
CA LYS A 59 10.80 -10.83 12.42
C LYS A 59 9.77 -9.83 12.93
N ALA A 60 9.19 -9.05 12.02
CA ALA A 60 8.13 -8.11 12.35
C ALA A 60 6.88 -8.87 12.81
N GLU A 61 6.17 -8.33 13.79
CA GLU A 61 4.84 -8.81 14.16
C GLU A 61 3.80 -8.11 13.29
N PHE A 62 3.23 -8.83 12.34
CA PHE A 62 2.27 -8.31 11.37
C PHE A 62 1.16 -9.31 11.05
N GLU A 63 0.07 -8.80 10.55
CA GLU A 63 -1.06 -9.57 10.03
C GLU A 63 -1.27 -9.28 8.54
N VAL A 64 -1.97 -10.19 7.87
CA VAL A 64 -2.20 -10.13 6.42
C VAL A 64 -3.69 -10.05 6.15
N GLY A 65 -4.13 -8.97 5.51
CA GLY A 65 -5.45 -8.88 4.90
C GLY A 65 -5.37 -9.20 3.42
N GLU A 66 -6.33 -9.99 2.91
CA GLU A 66 -6.30 -10.41 1.52
C GLU A 66 -7.68 -10.38 0.85
N VAL A 67 -7.66 -10.26 -0.48
CA VAL A 67 -8.85 -10.36 -1.33
C VAL A 67 -8.49 -10.98 -2.67
N SER A 68 -9.36 -11.85 -3.17
CA SER A 68 -9.36 -12.28 -4.58
C SER A 68 -10.18 -11.30 -5.43
N PHE A 69 -9.74 -11.04 -6.66
CA PHE A 69 -10.53 -10.29 -7.65
C PHE A 69 -11.52 -11.18 -8.41
N GLU A 70 -11.48 -12.49 -8.19
CA GLU A 70 -12.52 -13.41 -8.66
C GLU A 70 -13.85 -13.09 -7.95
N GLY A 71 -14.91 -12.84 -8.73
CA GLY A 71 -16.20 -12.45 -8.19
C GLY A 71 -16.31 -11.00 -7.69
N GLN A 72 -15.27 -10.19 -7.80
CA GLN A 72 -15.34 -8.76 -7.46
C GLN A 72 -16.18 -8.02 -8.50
N GLY A 73 -17.19 -7.23 -8.06
CA GLY A 73 -18.21 -6.67 -8.94
C GLY A 73 -17.68 -5.88 -10.13
N ARG A 74 -16.68 -5.00 -9.95
CA ARG A 74 -16.11 -4.24 -11.07
C ARG A 74 -15.23 -5.10 -11.97
N SER A 75 -14.55 -6.11 -11.42
CA SER A 75 -13.79 -7.10 -12.19
C SER A 75 -14.68 -7.89 -13.13
N ILE A 76 -15.87 -8.31 -12.67
CA ILE A 76 -16.90 -8.95 -13.50
C ILE A 76 -17.27 -8.05 -14.67
N VAL A 77 -17.64 -6.80 -14.40
CA VAL A 77 -18.02 -5.82 -15.44
C VAL A 77 -16.91 -5.58 -16.45
N LYS A 78 -15.65 -5.61 -16.01
CA LYS A 78 -14.48 -5.45 -16.88
C LYS A 78 -14.06 -6.74 -17.59
N LEU A 79 -14.66 -7.89 -17.27
CA LEU A 79 -14.25 -9.22 -17.72
C LEU A 79 -12.79 -9.54 -17.36
N LYS A 80 -12.35 -9.11 -16.19
CA LYS A 80 -10.99 -9.26 -15.68
C LYS A 80 -11.01 -9.77 -14.22
N GLU A 81 -11.59 -10.94 -14.03
CA GLU A 81 -11.77 -11.58 -12.71
C GLU A 81 -10.55 -12.42 -12.31
N VAL A 82 -9.37 -11.82 -12.31
CA VAL A 82 -8.14 -12.54 -12.01
C VAL A 82 -7.24 -11.72 -11.10
N GLY A 83 -6.62 -12.40 -10.15
CA GLY A 83 -5.62 -11.79 -9.29
C GLY A 83 -6.00 -11.74 -7.82
N MET A 84 -5.11 -11.16 -7.04
CA MET A 84 -5.17 -11.10 -5.58
C MET A 84 -4.45 -9.86 -5.09
N LEU A 85 -4.91 -9.31 -3.99
CA LEU A 85 -4.24 -8.26 -3.22
C LEU A 85 -4.01 -8.76 -1.80
N ARG A 86 -2.80 -8.56 -1.28
CA ARG A 86 -2.43 -8.71 0.13
C ARG A 86 -1.95 -7.39 0.68
N VAL A 87 -2.44 -7.03 1.86
CA VAL A 87 -2.03 -5.83 2.60
C VAL A 87 -1.48 -6.28 3.95
N TYR A 88 -0.37 -5.71 4.37
CA TYR A 88 0.33 -6.04 5.61
C TYR A 88 0.17 -4.90 6.60
N GLY A 89 -0.30 -5.21 7.80
CA GLY A 89 -0.45 -4.26 8.91
C GLY A 89 0.29 -4.72 10.16
N ALA A 90 0.86 -3.79 10.90
CA ALA A 90 1.47 -4.07 12.19
C ALA A 90 0.42 -4.66 13.13
N LYS A 91 0.73 -5.79 13.77
CA LYS A 91 -0.23 -6.57 14.57
C LYS A 91 -0.88 -5.78 15.69
N GLU A 92 -0.10 -5.01 16.43
CA GLU A 92 -0.63 -4.24 17.56
C GLU A 92 -1.35 -2.96 17.13
N SER A 93 -0.75 -2.19 16.24
CA SER A 93 -1.20 -0.84 15.90
C SER A 93 -2.05 -0.73 14.64
N GLY A 94 -2.13 -1.78 13.83
CA GLY A 94 -2.81 -1.72 12.54
C GLY A 94 -2.15 -0.83 11.49
N VAL A 95 -0.98 -0.23 11.76
CA VAL A 95 -0.27 0.63 10.80
C VAL A 95 0.09 -0.16 9.55
N LEU A 96 -0.25 0.36 8.38
CA LEU A 96 0.03 -0.28 7.10
C LEU A 96 1.54 -0.28 6.82
N LEU A 97 2.09 -1.46 6.58
CA LEU A 97 3.52 -1.70 6.38
C LEU A 97 3.90 -1.92 4.92
N GLY A 98 3.04 -2.59 4.17
CA GLY A 98 3.29 -2.93 2.79
C GLY A 98 2.12 -3.63 2.12
N ALA A 99 2.29 -3.93 0.83
CA ALA A 99 1.31 -4.68 0.05
C ALA A 99 1.95 -5.34 -1.16
N GLU A 100 1.38 -6.47 -1.57
CA GLU A 100 1.73 -7.19 -2.79
C GLU A 100 0.45 -7.51 -3.54
N LEU A 101 0.44 -7.27 -4.85
CA LEU A 101 -0.76 -7.49 -5.64
C LEU A 101 -0.45 -7.96 -7.06
N MET A 102 -1.37 -8.74 -7.58
CA MET A 102 -1.58 -9.00 -9.00
C MET A 102 -3.05 -8.72 -9.28
N ALA A 103 -3.36 -7.62 -9.95
CA ALA A 103 -4.73 -7.14 -10.06
C ALA A 103 -5.00 -6.40 -11.38
N PRO A 104 -6.26 -6.42 -11.87
CA PRO A 104 -6.65 -5.52 -12.94
C PRO A 104 -6.44 -4.06 -12.52
N ASP A 105 -5.88 -3.24 -13.40
CA ASP A 105 -5.54 -1.83 -13.14
C ASP A 105 -4.76 -1.65 -11.80
N GLY A 106 -3.92 -2.64 -11.46
CA GLY A 106 -3.23 -2.72 -10.18
C GLY A 106 -2.32 -1.54 -9.88
N GLU A 107 -1.86 -0.81 -10.89
CA GLU A 107 -1.09 0.42 -10.74
C GLU A 107 -1.83 1.49 -9.94
N HIS A 108 -3.16 1.60 -10.07
CA HIS A 108 -3.96 2.57 -9.31
C HIS A 108 -4.07 2.17 -7.84
N LEU A 109 -4.32 0.89 -7.56
CA LEU A 109 -4.33 0.35 -6.19
C LEU A 109 -2.98 0.53 -5.51
N ALA A 110 -1.89 0.28 -6.24
CA ALA A 110 -0.53 0.45 -5.74
C ALA A 110 -0.22 1.92 -5.36
N HIS A 111 -0.69 2.90 -6.14
CA HIS A 111 -0.54 4.31 -5.81
C HIS A 111 -1.30 4.70 -4.55
N LEU A 112 -2.57 4.28 -4.40
CA LEU A 112 -3.35 4.52 -3.17
C LEU A 112 -2.66 3.94 -1.95
N LEU A 113 -2.21 2.70 -2.04
CA LEU A 113 -1.47 2.03 -0.98
C LEU A 113 -0.15 2.73 -0.66
N SER A 114 0.59 3.20 -1.67
CA SER A 114 1.85 3.91 -1.44
C SER A 114 1.64 5.21 -0.65
N TRP A 115 0.55 5.93 -0.91
CA TRP A 115 0.20 7.14 -0.16
C TRP A 115 -0.25 6.82 1.27
N ALA A 116 -1.10 5.80 1.44
CA ALA A 116 -1.54 5.36 2.77
C ALA A 116 -0.36 4.92 3.65
N ILE A 117 0.55 4.11 3.10
CA ILE A 117 1.76 3.64 3.80
C ILE A 117 2.72 4.81 4.08
N SER A 118 2.92 5.74 3.14
CA SER A 118 3.75 6.93 3.33
C SER A 118 3.26 7.82 4.47
N GLN A 119 1.95 7.92 4.64
CA GLN A 119 1.31 8.67 5.74
C GLN A 119 1.20 7.85 7.03
N LYS A 120 1.65 6.59 7.01
CA LYS A 120 1.57 5.66 8.15
C LYS A 120 0.14 5.46 8.66
N LEU A 121 -0.83 5.47 7.75
CA LEU A 121 -2.21 5.24 8.14
C LEU A 121 -2.36 3.86 8.78
N THR A 122 -3.22 3.78 9.78
CA THR A 122 -3.70 2.51 10.30
C THR A 122 -4.77 1.93 9.39
N VAL A 123 -5.10 0.66 9.59
CA VAL A 123 -6.18 0.01 8.85
C VAL A 123 -7.53 0.71 9.07
N ASN A 124 -7.80 1.20 10.29
CA ASN A 124 -9.03 1.93 10.59
C ASN A 124 -9.05 3.31 9.90
N GLU A 125 -7.94 4.05 9.93
CA GLU A 125 -7.82 5.33 9.22
C GLU A 125 -8.01 5.15 7.72
N ALA A 126 -7.40 4.12 7.11
CA ALA A 126 -7.58 3.81 5.70
C ALA A 126 -9.03 3.44 5.35
N LEU A 127 -9.73 2.70 6.21
CA LEU A 127 -11.14 2.34 6.02
C LEU A 127 -12.09 3.54 6.17
N SER A 128 -11.70 4.57 6.91
CA SER A 128 -12.49 5.81 7.07
C SER A 128 -12.46 6.72 5.84
N LEU A 129 -11.53 6.47 4.91
CA LEU A 129 -11.44 7.22 3.66
C LEU A 129 -12.56 6.82 2.69
N PRO A 130 -12.95 7.73 1.76
CA PRO A 130 -14.05 7.45 0.85
C PRO A 130 -13.68 6.38 -0.19
N PHE A 131 -14.59 5.43 -0.37
CA PHE A 131 -14.56 4.46 -1.46
C PHE A 131 -15.79 4.66 -2.36
N TYR A 132 -15.55 4.84 -3.65
CA TYR A 132 -16.64 4.95 -4.62
C TYR A 132 -17.21 3.56 -4.98
N HIS A 133 -18.37 3.52 -5.60
CA HIS A 133 -19.03 2.30 -6.11
C HIS A 133 -19.63 2.54 -7.50
N PRO A 134 -19.45 1.63 -8.49
CA PRO A 134 -18.68 0.39 -8.45
C PRO A 134 -17.25 0.59 -9.01
N VAL A 135 -16.22 0.25 -8.23
CA VAL A 135 -14.81 0.39 -8.62
C VAL A 135 -13.96 -0.81 -8.17
N LEU A 136 -12.75 -0.94 -8.70
CA LEU A 136 -11.81 -2.01 -8.28
C LEU A 136 -11.27 -1.77 -6.86
N GLU A 137 -11.21 -0.52 -6.44
CA GLU A 137 -10.75 -0.10 -5.10
C GLU A 137 -11.61 -0.67 -3.97
N GLU A 138 -12.83 -1.14 -4.25
CA GLU A 138 -13.62 -1.90 -3.26
C GLU A 138 -12.95 -3.24 -2.89
N GLY A 139 -12.12 -3.79 -3.78
CA GLY A 139 -11.26 -4.92 -3.45
C GLY A 139 -10.24 -4.54 -2.36
N LEU A 140 -9.61 -3.36 -2.46
CA LEU A 140 -8.74 -2.84 -1.41
C LEU A 140 -9.51 -2.70 -0.07
N ARG A 141 -10.72 -2.13 -0.11
CA ARG A 141 -11.56 -2.04 1.10
C ARG A 141 -11.84 -3.39 1.72
N THR A 142 -12.09 -4.42 0.90
CA THR A 142 -12.30 -5.80 1.37
C THR A 142 -11.05 -6.37 2.03
N ALA A 143 -9.86 -6.19 1.44
CA ALA A 143 -8.60 -6.63 2.04
C ALA A 143 -8.29 -5.88 3.35
N LEU A 144 -8.59 -4.59 3.43
CA LEU A 144 -8.43 -3.81 4.65
C LEU A 144 -9.38 -4.28 5.76
N ARG A 145 -10.61 -4.66 5.45
CA ARG A 145 -11.55 -5.23 6.43
C ARG A 145 -11.07 -6.58 6.95
N ASP A 146 -10.58 -7.45 6.06
CA ASP A 146 -9.96 -8.72 6.44
C ASP A 146 -8.73 -8.51 7.34
N LEU A 147 -7.89 -7.50 7.06
CA LEU A 147 -6.77 -7.13 7.91
C LEU A 147 -7.23 -6.62 9.28
N ARG A 148 -8.26 -5.76 9.33
CA ARG A 148 -8.79 -5.19 10.57
C ARG A 148 -9.24 -6.24 11.57
N GLU A 149 -9.82 -7.34 11.11
CA GLU A 149 -10.26 -8.43 11.97
C GLU A 149 -9.10 -9.19 12.64
N LYS A 150 -7.88 -9.02 12.12
CA LYS A 150 -6.68 -9.77 12.55
C LYS A 150 -5.74 -8.95 13.43
N VAL A 151 -5.76 -7.62 13.29
CA VAL A 151 -4.93 -6.72 14.10
C VAL A 151 -5.56 -6.43 15.46
N GLN A 152 -4.76 -5.96 16.42
CA GLN A 152 -5.21 -5.65 17.79
C GLN A 152 -5.66 -4.18 17.96
N GLU A 153 -5.61 -3.39 16.89
CA GLU A 153 -6.10 -2.02 16.91
C GLU A 153 -7.58 -1.99 17.31
N VAL A 154 -7.94 -1.08 18.22
CA VAL A 154 -9.34 -0.93 18.67
C VAL A 154 -10.21 -0.51 17.49
N GLN A 155 -11.22 -1.33 17.20
CA GLN A 155 -12.13 -1.05 16.10
C GLN A 155 -13.12 0.04 16.47
N PRO A 156 -13.31 1.07 15.59
CA PRO A 156 -14.36 2.05 15.78
C PRO A 156 -15.75 1.42 15.57
N GLU A 157 -16.77 2.00 16.20
CA GLU A 157 -18.16 1.55 16.02
C GLU A 157 -18.63 1.65 14.55
N LEU A 158 -18.12 2.62 13.81
CA LEU A 158 -18.38 2.86 12.39
C LEU A 158 -17.07 3.08 11.64
N GLU A 159 -17.04 2.78 10.33
CA GLU A 159 -15.93 3.15 9.43
C GLU A 159 -15.97 4.66 9.07
N ILE A 160 -16.36 5.50 10.02
CA ILE A 160 -16.48 6.95 9.89
C ILE A 160 -16.13 7.54 11.25
N TYR A 161 -15.21 8.49 11.28
CA TYR A 161 -14.87 9.16 12.54
C TYR A 161 -16.01 10.08 13.01
N PRO A 162 -16.27 10.12 14.32
CA PRO A 162 -17.20 11.10 14.89
C PRO A 162 -16.67 12.52 14.66
N MET A 163 -17.58 13.48 14.48
CA MET A 163 -17.19 14.90 14.45
C MET A 163 -16.63 15.29 15.83
N VAL A 164 -15.46 15.91 15.82
CA VAL A 164 -14.94 16.57 17.03
C VAL A 164 -15.74 17.87 17.17
N GLU A 165 -16.48 18.03 18.28
CA GLU A 165 -17.09 19.31 18.63
C GLU A 165 -15.95 20.29 18.97
N GLU A 166 -15.91 21.43 18.27
CA GLU A 166 -14.94 22.51 18.53
C GLU A 166 -15.27 23.28 19.82
#